data_6aea375f6040f89111ab38524816ef04
#
_entry.id   6aea375f6040f89111ab38524816ef04
#
_cell.length_a   1.000
_cell.length_b   1.000
_cell.length_c   1.000
_cell.angle_alpha   90.00
_cell.angle_beta   90.00
_cell.angle_gamma   90.00
#
_symmetry.space_group_name_H-M   'P 1'
#
loop_
_entity.id
_entity.type
_entity.pdbx_description
1 polymer ?
#
loop_
_entity_poly.entity_id
_entity_poly.type
_entity_poly.pdbx_seq_one_letter_code
_entity_poly.pdbx_strand_id
1 'polypeptide(L)'
;SGFGGLSAALRLKAKGHDVTLIEKHKDLGGRARVFEKNGFKFDAGPTVITAPYLINELFQLFGKKAEDYLNIKPLQTWYQFVFEDGYKFDYSGDEKEMKRQISEVSNEDVDGYLDLVNFTKRIFDKGYMELSDVPFNKPFFMLKQIPSLLKLKSYKSVYSLVSSFVKNEKLRRIFSMHPLLVGGNPFTTTSIYGLILYLEKKWGIHYSMGGTGNIVKGLETLMIEENIEVIKGVEVKRIIEENKNIKGVELNNGEKILADNVVCNADPPGVYEKLLNKKKGNLFFNWKRNRMDYSMGLFVYYFGTKKVYNDVEHHTITVSYTHLTLPTNKAV
;
A
#
# COMPACT_ATOMS: atom_id res chain seq x y z
N SER A 1 -5.67 14.00 -0.28
CA SER A 1 -4.64 13.97 -1.34
C SER A 1 -3.53 12.97 -1.06
N GLY A 2 -3.86 11.75 -0.63
CA GLY A 2 -2.91 10.63 -0.71
C GLY A 2 -2.75 10.16 -2.16
N PHE A 3 -1.87 9.18 -2.43
CA PHE A 3 -1.62 8.66 -3.79
C PHE A 3 -2.90 8.31 -4.56
N GLY A 4 -3.90 7.72 -3.92
CA GLY A 4 -5.17 7.41 -4.58
C GLY A 4 -5.93 8.66 -5.04
N GLY A 5 -5.94 9.73 -4.23
CA GLY A 5 -6.55 11.00 -4.60
C GLY A 5 -5.80 11.72 -5.73
N LEU A 6 -4.44 11.74 -5.64
CA LEU A 6 -3.59 12.32 -6.68
C LEU A 6 -3.77 11.58 -8.02
N SER A 7 -3.74 10.25 -7.99
CA SER A 7 -3.95 9.41 -9.18
C SER A 7 -5.35 9.59 -9.78
N ALA A 8 -6.39 9.69 -8.93
CA ALA A 8 -7.75 9.94 -9.41
C ALA A 8 -7.88 11.30 -10.09
N ALA A 9 -7.29 12.36 -9.50
CA ALA A 9 -7.31 13.70 -10.06
C ALA A 9 -6.66 13.73 -11.46
N LEU A 10 -5.45 13.17 -11.60
CA LEU A 10 -4.74 13.11 -12.88
C LEU A 10 -5.53 12.29 -13.92
N ARG A 11 -6.07 11.11 -13.55
CA ARG A 11 -6.85 10.28 -14.49
C ARG A 11 -8.16 10.93 -14.93
N LEU A 12 -8.82 11.67 -14.03
CA LEU A 12 -10.03 12.42 -14.39
C LEU A 12 -9.69 13.60 -15.32
N LYS A 13 -8.61 14.30 -15.05
CA LYS A 13 -8.14 15.39 -15.94
C LYS A 13 -7.80 14.87 -17.33
N ALA A 14 -7.08 13.76 -17.42
CA ALA A 14 -6.76 13.13 -18.71
C ALA A 14 -8.00 12.66 -19.49
N LYS A 15 -9.14 12.47 -18.81
CA LYS A 15 -10.44 12.19 -19.43
C LYS A 15 -11.23 13.43 -19.80
N GLY A 16 -10.67 14.62 -19.62
CA GLY A 16 -11.30 15.90 -19.99
C GLY A 16 -12.21 16.51 -18.94
N HIS A 17 -12.18 16.04 -17.69
CA HIS A 17 -12.93 16.65 -16.61
C HIS A 17 -12.19 17.87 -16.03
N ASP A 18 -12.95 18.88 -15.58
CA ASP A 18 -12.43 19.89 -14.71
C ASP A 18 -12.31 19.34 -13.29
N VAL A 19 -11.12 19.46 -12.69
CA VAL A 19 -10.79 18.81 -11.43
C VAL A 19 -10.24 19.82 -10.44
N THR A 20 -10.86 19.87 -9.25
CA THR A 20 -10.34 20.58 -8.08
C THR A 20 -9.96 19.55 -7.01
N LEU A 21 -8.70 19.56 -6.58
CA LEU A 21 -8.20 18.73 -5.49
C LEU A 21 -8.15 19.53 -4.19
N ILE A 22 -8.80 19.02 -3.14
CA ILE A 22 -8.85 19.70 -1.83
C ILE A 22 -8.08 18.87 -0.80
N GLU A 23 -7.18 19.51 -0.06
CA GLU A 23 -6.38 18.88 1.01
C GLU A 23 -6.42 19.75 2.27
N LYS A 24 -6.70 19.12 3.42
CA LYS A 24 -6.76 19.80 4.71
C LYS A 24 -5.40 20.24 5.26
N HIS A 25 -4.33 19.56 4.86
CA HIS A 25 -2.98 19.91 5.27
C HIS A 25 -2.33 20.89 4.28
N LYS A 26 -1.25 21.52 4.72
CA LYS A 26 -0.45 22.41 3.85
C LYS A 26 0.27 21.64 2.74
N ASP A 27 0.55 20.37 2.98
CA ASP A 27 1.26 19.49 2.07
C ASP A 27 0.37 18.34 1.61
N LEU A 28 0.53 17.95 0.35
CA LEU A 28 -0.11 16.81 -0.24
C LEU A 28 0.55 15.50 0.25
N GLY A 29 -0.01 14.36 -0.15
CA GLY A 29 0.59 13.04 0.06
C GLY A 29 -0.15 12.15 1.07
N GLY A 30 -1.02 12.70 1.90
CA GLY A 30 -1.75 11.92 2.88
C GLY A 30 -0.83 11.10 3.81
N ARG A 31 -0.84 9.78 3.71
CA ARG A 31 0.08 8.89 4.46
C ARG A 31 1.51 8.88 3.89
N ALA A 32 1.74 9.39 2.69
CA ALA A 32 3.06 9.53 2.07
C ALA A 32 3.66 10.95 2.22
N ARG A 33 3.14 11.75 3.14
CA ARG A 33 3.67 13.09 3.43
C ARG A 33 5.02 13.00 4.14
N VAL A 34 5.75 14.11 4.14
CA VAL A 34 7.06 14.27 4.78
C VAL A 34 6.92 15.16 6.01
N PHE A 35 7.63 14.83 7.06
CA PHE A 35 7.83 15.72 8.20
C PHE A 35 9.19 16.39 8.09
N GLU A 36 9.22 17.71 8.28
CA GLU A 36 10.46 18.46 8.39
C GLU A 36 10.63 18.97 9.82
N LYS A 37 11.78 18.70 10.41
CA LYS A 37 12.15 19.20 11.74
C LYS A 37 13.64 19.44 11.82
N ASN A 38 14.03 20.66 12.22
CA ASN A 38 15.44 21.06 12.40
C ASN A 38 16.32 20.78 11.16
N GLY A 39 15.79 20.99 9.96
CA GLY A 39 16.50 20.73 8.70
C GLY A 39 16.52 19.26 8.25
N PHE A 40 15.98 18.34 9.04
CA PHE A 40 15.84 16.94 8.66
C PHE A 40 14.46 16.67 8.05
N LYS A 41 14.45 15.78 7.05
CA LYS A 41 13.23 15.31 6.36
C LYS A 41 13.01 13.84 6.68
N PHE A 42 11.77 13.51 7.06
CA PHE A 42 11.37 12.17 7.44
C PHE A 42 10.12 11.76 6.66
N ASP A 43 10.21 10.67 5.90
CA ASP A 43 9.05 10.09 5.24
C ASP A 43 8.09 9.50 6.28
N ALA A 44 6.82 9.90 6.25
CA ALA A 44 5.80 9.44 7.21
C ALA A 44 5.20 8.09 6.84
N GLY A 45 5.48 7.59 5.65
CA GLY A 45 4.79 6.45 5.06
C GLY A 45 5.69 5.48 4.34
N PRO A 46 5.12 4.79 3.35
CA PRO A 46 5.81 3.71 2.66
C PRO A 46 7.02 4.23 1.89
N THR A 47 8.14 3.54 2.03
CA THR A 47 9.39 3.80 1.29
C THR A 47 9.62 2.75 0.19
N VAL A 48 8.88 1.65 0.23
CA VAL A 48 8.96 0.52 -0.72
C VAL A 48 8.08 0.79 -1.93
N ILE A 49 8.68 0.82 -3.12
CA ILE A 49 7.97 0.97 -4.39
C ILE A 49 8.07 -0.35 -5.16
N THR A 50 6.96 -1.05 -5.27
CA THR A 50 6.89 -2.38 -5.90
C THR A 50 6.33 -2.39 -7.33
N ALA A 51 5.67 -1.30 -7.75
CA ALA A 51 5.03 -1.19 -9.06
C ALA A 51 5.27 0.20 -9.67
N PRO A 52 6.54 0.55 -10.01
CA PRO A 52 6.89 1.89 -10.50
C PRO A 52 6.17 2.26 -11.80
N TYR A 53 5.77 1.27 -12.61
CA TYR A 53 5.01 1.50 -13.84
C TYR A 53 3.68 2.24 -13.60
N LEU A 54 3.02 2.04 -12.45
CA LEU A 54 1.79 2.75 -12.10
C LEU A 54 2.02 4.26 -11.92
N ILE A 55 3.21 4.64 -11.45
CA ILE A 55 3.61 6.04 -11.34
C ILE A 55 3.91 6.58 -12.74
N ASN A 56 4.69 5.84 -13.54
CA ASN A 56 5.05 6.22 -14.90
C ASN A 56 3.82 6.44 -15.78
N GLU A 57 2.81 5.58 -15.64
CA GLU A 57 1.55 5.66 -16.37
C GLU A 57 0.84 7.01 -16.15
N LEU A 58 0.89 7.58 -14.94
CA LEU A 58 0.27 8.88 -14.65
C LEU A 58 0.89 10.02 -15.47
N PHE A 59 2.19 9.99 -15.69
CA PHE A 59 2.89 10.96 -16.54
C PHE A 59 2.61 10.71 -18.02
N GLN A 60 2.57 9.44 -18.42
CA GLN A 60 2.27 9.04 -19.79
C GLN A 60 0.87 9.45 -20.27
N LEU A 61 -0.12 9.58 -19.34
CA LEU A 61 -1.44 10.11 -19.67
C LEU A 61 -1.38 11.50 -20.33
N PHE A 62 -0.32 12.25 -20.08
CA PHE A 62 -0.10 13.61 -20.58
C PHE A 62 1.10 13.69 -21.55
N GLY A 63 1.56 12.54 -22.06
CA GLY A 63 2.71 12.49 -22.98
C GLY A 63 4.05 12.83 -22.33
N LYS A 64 4.14 12.78 -21.00
CA LYS A 64 5.35 13.11 -20.21
C LYS A 64 6.05 11.85 -19.72
N LYS A 65 7.33 12.00 -19.38
CA LYS A 65 8.15 10.93 -18.81
C LYS A 65 8.34 11.15 -17.31
N ALA A 66 8.08 10.12 -16.50
CA ALA A 66 8.25 10.24 -15.05
C ALA A 66 9.71 10.50 -14.64
N GLU A 67 10.68 10.05 -15.42
CA GLU A 67 12.11 10.26 -15.18
C GLU A 67 12.56 11.72 -15.25
N ASP A 68 11.79 12.58 -15.91
CA ASP A 68 12.03 14.04 -15.94
C ASP A 68 11.64 14.72 -14.61
N TYR A 69 10.83 14.06 -13.80
CA TYR A 69 10.29 14.57 -12.53
C TYR A 69 10.80 13.79 -11.32
N LEU A 70 11.12 12.52 -11.49
CA LEU A 70 11.37 11.56 -10.41
C LEU A 70 12.66 10.78 -10.65
N ASN A 71 13.41 10.53 -9.59
CA ASN A 71 14.57 9.65 -9.63
C ASN A 71 14.27 8.39 -8.81
N ILE A 72 13.69 7.39 -9.45
CA ILE A 72 13.35 6.09 -8.84
C ILE A 72 14.45 5.09 -9.21
N LYS A 73 15.08 4.47 -8.20
CA LYS A 73 16.17 3.50 -8.38
C LYS A 73 15.75 2.11 -7.92
N PRO A 74 16.11 1.05 -8.67
CA PRO A 74 15.94 -0.31 -8.21
C PRO A 74 16.91 -0.61 -7.06
N LEU A 75 16.46 -1.40 -6.08
CA LEU A 75 17.30 -1.92 -5.01
C LEU A 75 17.81 -3.32 -5.38
N GLN A 76 19.06 -3.62 -5.05
CA GLN A 76 19.65 -4.96 -5.23
C GLN A 76 19.16 -5.88 -4.12
N THR A 77 19.44 -5.52 -2.87
CA THR A 77 18.83 -6.16 -1.69
C THR A 77 17.52 -5.45 -1.40
N TRP A 78 16.42 -6.20 -1.47
CA TRP A 78 15.09 -5.66 -1.22
C TRP A 78 14.82 -5.50 0.26
N TYR A 79 15.12 -6.59 1.02
CA TYR A 79 15.03 -6.63 2.48
C TYR A 79 16.18 -7.46 3.03
N GLN A 80 16.87 -6.96 4.05
CA GLN A 80 17.78 -7.74 4.85
C GLN A 80 17.05 -8.20 6.12
N PHE A 81 16.94 -9.50 6.32
CA PHE A 81 16.43 -10.07 7.57
C PHE A 81 17.61 -10.38 8.51
N VAL A 82 17.51 -9.89 9.75
CA VAL A 82 18.51 -10.14 10.79
C VAL A 82 17.82 -10.87 11.94
N PHE A 83 18.27 -12.09 12.20
CA PHE A 83 17.73 -12.94 13.26
C PHE A 83 18.50 -12.76 14.56
N GLU A 84 17.88 -13.17 15.69
CA GLU A 84 18.47 -13.03 17.03
C GLU A 84 19.82 -13.78 17.20
N ASP A 85 20.02 -14.85 16.47
CA ASP A 85 21.29 -15.61 16.44
C ASP A 85 22.36 -14.98 15.54
N GLY A 86 22.10 -13.76 15.02
CA GLY A 86 23.02 -13.04 14.13
C GLY A 86 22.97 -13.47 12.67
N TYR A 87 22.16 -14.49 12.33
CA TYR A 87 22.01 -14.89 10.93
C TYR A 87 21.34 -13.78 10.11
N LYS A 88 21.93 -13.50 8.95
CA LYS A 88 21.40 -12.52 7.99
C LYS A 88 20.94 -13.22 6.72
N PHE A 89 19.82 -12.78 6.17
CA PHE A 89 19.28 -13.24 4.91
C PHE A 89 18.93 -12.05 4.03
N ASP A 90 19.53 -11.96 2.86
CA ASP A 90 19.33 -10.87 1.90
C ASP A 90 18.29 -11.29 0.85
N TYR A 91 17.07 -10.85 1.05
CA TYR A 91 15.99 -11.11 0.13
C TYR A 91 16.10 -10.21 -1.10
N SER A 92 16.17 -10.82 -2.29
CA SER A 92 16.39 -10.11 -3.54
C SER A 92 15.65 -10.74 -4.73
N GLY A 93 15.78 -10.13 -5.92
CA GLY A 93 15.25 -10.68 -7.17
C GLY A 93 16.16 -11.72 -7.83
N ASP A 94 17.41 -11.86 -7.38
CA ASP A 94 18.37 -12.83 -7.93
C ASP A 94 18.02 -14.25 -7.47
N GLU A 95 17.51 -15.05 -8.41
CA GLU A 95 17.09 -16.42 -8.11
C GLU A 95 18.27 -17.34 -7.72
N LYS A 96 19.47 -17.12 -8.26
CA LYS A 96 20.64 -17.92 -7.91
C LYS A 96 21.05 -17.65 -6.49
N GLU A 97 21.12 -16.38 -6.12
CA GLU A 97 21.46 -15.96 -4.77
C GLU A 97 20.41 -16.41 -3.75
N MET A 98 19.13 -16.29 -4.09
CA MET A 98 18.03 -16.79 -3.26
C MET A 98 18.16 -18.29 -3.00
N LYS A 99 18.39 -19.11 -4.05
CA LYS A 99 18.59 -20.54 -3.92
C LYS A 99 19.81 -20.88 -3.06
N ARG A 100 20.91 -20.15 -3.23
CA ARG A 100 22.12 -20.33 -2.42
C ARG A 100 21.83 -20.11 -0.93
N GLN A 101 21.26 -18.97 -0.57
CA GLN A 101 20.96 -18.62 0.82
C GLN A 101 19.91 -19.57 1.44
N ILE A 102 18.90 -19.99 0.67
CA ILE A 102 17.91 -20.97 1.13
C ILE A 102 18.59 -22.31 1.41
N SER A 103 19.48 -22.80 0.52
CA SER A 103 20.18 -24.08 0.69
C SER A 103 21.09 -24.11 1.91
N GLU A 104 21.67 -22.97 2.29
CA GLU A 104 22.49 -22.83 3.50
C GLU A 104 21.68 -23.00 4.79
N VAL A 105 20.39 -22.63 4.75
CA VAL A 105 19.46 -22.80 5.89
C VAL A 105 18.78 -24.17 5.85
N SER A 106 18.30 -24.58 4.67
CA SER A 106 17.56 -25.81 4.44
C SER A 106 17.57 -26.17 2.97
N ASN A 107 18.41 -27.11 2.58
CA ASN A 107 18.51 -27.52 1.18
C ASN A 107 17.20 -28.11 0.63
N GLU A 108 16.41 -28.78 1.48
CA GLU A 108 15.11 -29.35 1.11
C GLU A 108 14.04 -28.29 0.80
N ASP A 109 14.23 -27.03 1.23
CA ASP A 109 13.28 -25.95 1.02
C ASP A 109 13.53 -25.17 -0.29
N VAL A 110 14.60 -25.49 -1.04
CA VAL A 110 14.88 -24.82 -2.33
C VAL A 110 13.74 -25.11 -3.33
N ASP A 111 13.34 -26.35 -3.49
CA ASP A 111 12.21 -26.70 -4.37
C ASP A 111 10.88 -26.15 -3.84
N GLY A 112 10.69 -26.21 -2.51
CA GLY A 112 9.53 -25.62 -1.85
C GLY A 112 9.39 -24.12 -2.12
N TYR A 113 10.50 -23.39 -2.11
CA TYR A 113 10.52 -21.97 -2.49
C TYR A 113 10.10 -21.74 -3.96
N LEU A 114 10.62 -22.53 -4.88
CA LEU A 114 10.25 -22.42 -6.30
C LEU A 114 8.77 -22.72 -6.52
N ASP A 115 8.23 -23.73 -5.86
CA ASP A 115 6.81 -24.06 -5.89
C ASP A 115 5.96 -22.95 -5.29
N LEU A 116 6.40 -22.34 -4.18
CA LEU A 116 5.75 -21.17 -3.58
C LEU A 116 5.71 -19.99 -4.55
N VAL A 117 6.83 -19.67 -5.21
CA VAL A 117 6.89 -18.61 -6.22
C VAL A 117 5.92 -18.88 -7.37
N ASN A 118 5.88 -20.12 -7.89
CA ASN A 118 4.97 -20.51 -8.95
C ASN A 118 3.50 -20.44 -8.50
N PHE A 119 3.22 -20.82 -7.26
CA PHE A 119 1.87 -20.72 -6.72
C PHE A 119 1.43 -19.26 -6.53
N THR A 120 2.31 -18.42 -5.99
CA THR A 120 2.03 -16.99 -5.80
C THR A 120 1.89 -16.24 -7.12
N LYS A 121 2.56 -16.70 -8.20
CA LYS A 121 2.30 -16.22 -9.56
C LYS A 121 0.83 -16.40 -9.96
N ARG A 122 0.26 -17.57 -9.69
CA ARG A 122 -1.16 -17.83 -10.02
C ARG A 122 -2.10 -16.93 -9.21
N ILE A 123 -1.74 -16.65 -7.94
CA ILE A 123 -2.51 -15.70 -7.12
C ILE A 123 -2.37 -14.29 -7.70
N PHE A 124 -1.16 -13.89 -8.12
CA PHE A 124 -0.90 -12.60 -8.75
C PHE A 124 -1.66 -12.42 -10.06
N ASP A 125 -1.63 -13.42 -10.95
CA ASP A 125 -2.34 -13.37 -12.23
C ASP A 125 -3.85 -13.16 -12.00
N LYS A 126 -4.44 -13.83 -11.01
CA LYS A 126 -5.87 -13.64 -10.67
C LYS A 126 -6.13 -12.38 -9.87
N GLY A 127 -5.41 -12.19 -8.76
CA GLY A 127 -5.71 -11.14 -7.78
C GLY A 127 -5.28 -9.75 -8.23
N TYR A 128 -4.14 -9.67 -8.92
CA TYR A 128 -3.59 -8.39 -9.38
C TYR A 128 -3.94 -8.12 -10.86
N MET A 129 -3.57 -9.01 -11.78
CA MET A 129 -3.73 -8.74 -13.21
C MET A 129 -5.19 -8.73 -13.67
N GLU A 130 -6.04 -9.57 -13.07
CA GLU A 130 -7.44 -9.69 -13.48
C GLU A 130 -8.41 -8.86 -12.62
N LEU A 131 -8.11 -8.70 -11.32
CA LEU A 131 -9.10 -8.18 -10.37
C LEU A 131 -8.74 -6.83 -9.73
N SER A 132 -7.54 -6.29 -9.89
CA SER A 132 -7.11 -5.09 -9.16
C SER A 132 -7.86 -3.81 -9.53
N ASP A 133 -8.34 -3.72 -10.76
CA ASP A 133 -9.06 -2.56 -11.31
C ASP A 133 -10.57 -2.78 -11.45
N VAL A 134 -11.08 -3.94 -10.98
CA VAL A 134 -12.49 -4.30 -11.10
C VAL A 134 -13.24 -3.94 -9.82
N PRO A 135 -14.35 -3.20 -9.90
CA PRO A 135 -15.14 -2.86 -8.72
C PRO A 135 -15.93 -4.07 -8.19
N PHE A 136 -15.76 -4.36 -6.90
CA PHE A 136 -16.45 -5.46 -6.20
C PHE A 136 -17.85 -5.07 -5.68
N ASN A 137 -18.63 -4.34 -6.46
CA ASN A 137 -19.93 -3.81 -6.07
C ASN A 137 -21.12 -4.71 -6.43
N LYS A 138 -20.89 -5.76 -7.24
CA LYS A 138 -21.96 -6.67 -7.72
C LYS A 138 -21.84 -8.03 -7.04
N PRO A 139 -22.87 -8.49 -6.26
CA PRO A 139 -22.82 -9.78 -5.56
C PRO A 139 -22.59 -10.98 -6.48
N PHE A 140 -23.22 -11.01 -7.65
CA PHE A 140 -23.01 -12.08 -8.64
C PHE A 140 -21.58 -12.17 -9.17
N PHE A 141 -20.92 -11.02 -9.32
CA PHE A 141 -19.50 -11.00 -9.70
C PHE A 141 -18.64 -11.66 -8.63
N MET A 142 -18.90 -11.33 -7.36
CA MET A 142 -18.20 -11.94 -6.22
C MET A 142 -18.40 -13.45 -6.16
N LEU A 143 -19.64 -13.92 -6.35
CA LEU A 143 -19.95 -15.36 -6.35
C LEU A 143 -19.18 -16.10 -7.45
N LYS A 144 -19.03 -15.53 -8.64
CA LYS A 144 -18.24 -16.11 -9.74
C LYS A 144 -16.75 -16.28 -9.41
N GLN A 145 -16.20 -15.49 -8.49
CA GLN A 145 -14.79 -15.60 -8.10
C GLN A 145 -14.52 -16.74 -7.11
N ILE A 146 -15.55 -17.23 -6.39
CA ILE A 146 -15.40 -18.24 -5.33
C ILE A 146 -14.62 -19.47 -5.78
N PRO A 147 -14.93 -20.14 -6.93
CA PRO A 147 -14.19 -21.33 -7.35
C PRO A 147 -12.70 -21.05 -7.56
N SER A 148 -12.35 -19.89 -8.16
CA SER A 148 -10.96 -19.50 -8.36
C SER A 148 -10.26 -19.22 -7.04
N LEU A 149 -10.91 -18.51 -6.13
CA LEU A 149 -10.38 -18.21 -4.80
C LEU A 149 -10.14 -19.48 -3.97
N LEU A 150 -11.03 -20.48 -4.07
CA LEU A 150 -10.85 -21.77 -3.42
C LEU A 150 -9.64 -22.54 -4.00
N LYS A 151 -9.50 -22.58 -5.33
CA LYS A 151 -8.33 -23.19 -5.99
C LYS A 151 -7.01 -22.52 -5.59
N LEU A 152 -7.04 -21.21 -5.33
CA LEU A 152 -5.92 -20.42 -4.85
C LEU A 152 -5.73 -20.48 -3.33
N LYS A 153 -6.48 -21.35 -2.64
CA LYS A 153 -6.41 -21.56 -1.19
C LYS A 153 -6.60 -20.27 -0.38
N SER A 154 -7.42 -19.32 -0.87
CA SER A 154 -7.62 -18.00 -0.24
C SER A 154 -8.22 -18.07 1.17
N TYR A 155 -8.74 -19.22 1.57
CA TYR A 155 -9.22 -19.50 2.93
C TYR A 155 -8.09 -19.74 3.94
N LYS A 156 -6.85 -19.95 3.48
CA LYS A 156 -5.67 -20.04 4.35
C LYS A 156 -5.15 -18.66 4.70
N SER A 157 -4.38 -18.55 5.78
CA SER A 157 -3.53 -17.40 6.02
C SER A 157 -2.26 -17.44 5.16
N VAL A 158 -1.58 -16.30 5.00
CA VAL A 158 -0.30 -16.25 4.27
C VAL A 158 0.72 -17.18 4.92
N TYR A 159 0.86 -17.14 6.26
CA TYR A 159 1.77 -18.03 6.97
C TYR A 159 1.43 -19.50 6.73
N SER A 160 0.15 -19.87 6.81
CA SER A 160 -0.31 -21.25 6.55
C SER A 160 -0.09 -21.68 5.10
N LEU A 161 -0.20 -20.75 4.13
CA LEU A 161 0.13 -21.02 2.73
C LEU A 161 1.64 -21.31 2.59
N VAL A 162 2.49 -20.41 3.08
CA VAL A 162 3.96 -20.55 3.03
C VAL A 162 4.39 -21.85 3.69
N SER A 163 3.85 -22.18 4.88
CA SER A 163 4.15 -23.42 5.60
C SER A 163 3.76 -24.69 4.85
N SER A 164 2.90 -24.60 3.83
CA SER A 164 2.58 -25.76 2.98
C SER A 164 3.61 -26.02 1.88
N PHE A 165 4.59 -25.14 1.70
CA PHE A 165 5.68 -25.26 0.74
C PHE A 165 7.06 -25.31 1.40
N VAL A 166 7.25 -24.57 2.48
CA VAL A 166 8.53 -24.36 3.17
C VAL A 166 8.48 -24.96 4.56
N LYS A 167 9.50 -25.73 4.96
CA LYS A 167 9.56 -26.43 6.25
C LYS A 167 10.31 -25.65 7.31
N ASN A 168 11.44 -25.03 6.95
CA ASN A 168 12.27 -24.29 7.88
C ASN A 168 11.57 -23.04 8.42
N GLU A 169 11.60 -22.86 9.74
CA GLU A 169 10.88 -21.80 10.42
C GLU A 169 11.40 -20.39 10.06
N LYS A 170 12.73 -20.20 9.92
CA LYS A 170 13.29 -18.90 9.51
C LYS A 170 12.80 -18.50 8.13
N LEU A 171 12.81 -19.45 7.19
CA LEU A 171 12.34 -19.23 5.82
C LEU A 171 10.83 -18.96 5.77
N ARG A 172 10.03 -19.66 6.61
CA ARG A 172 8.60 -19.35 6.75
C ARG A 172 8.36 -17.90 7.16
N ARG A 173 9.13 -17.39 8.12
CA ARG A 173 9.02 -16.00 8.59
C ARG A 173 9.37 -15.02 7.48
N ILE A 174 10.46 -15.27 6.76
CA ILE A 174 10.90 -14.45 5.63
C ILE A 174 9.79 -14.37 4.58
N PHE A 175 9.31 -15.50 4.07
CA PHE A 175 8.37 -15.54 2.95
C PHE A 175 6.92 -15.20 3.33
N SER A 176 6.59 -15.14 4.61
CA SER A 176 5.25 -14.74 5.07
C SER A 176 5.13 -13.28 5.51
N MET A 177 6.18 -12.48 5.42
CA MET A 177 6.20 -11.11 5.97
C MET A 177 5.33 -10.12 5.18
N HIS A 178 5.02 -10.38 3.92
CA HIS A 178 4.39 -9.44 3.00
C HIS A 178 3.09 -8.77 3.50
N PRO A 179 2.20 -9.43 4.26
CA PRO A 179 1.05 -8.77 4.88
C PRO A 179 1.40 -7.57 5.76
N LEU A 180 2.58 -7.57 6.40
CA LEU A 180 3.03 -6.46 7.25
C LEU A 180 3.15 -5.15 6.47
N LEU A 181 3.49 -5.22 5.17
CA LEU A 181 3.59 -4.05 4.29
C LEU A 181 2.25 -3.31 4.10
N VAL A 182 1.14 -4.01 4.33
CA VAL A 182 -0.22 -3.47 4.20
C VAL A 182 -0.98 -3.44 5.53
N GLY A 183 -0.27 -3.58 6.65
CA GLY A 183 -0.85 -3.56 7.99
C GLY A 183 -1.63 -4.83 8.36
N GLY A 184 -1.32 -5.95 7.70
CA GLY A 184 -1.93 -7.25 7.97
C GLY A 184 -1.05 -8.15 8.84
N ASN A 185 -1.67 -9.04 9.61
CA ASN A 185 -0.98 -10.08 10.37
C ASN A 185 -0.83 -11.34 9.50
N PRO A 186 0.40 -11.88 9.27
CA PRO A 186 0.62 -13.06 8.44
C PRO A 186 -0.20 -14.30 8.85
N PHE A 187 -0.55 -14.43 10.12
CA PHE A 187 -1.30 -15.58 10.65
C PHE A 187 -2.81 -15.49 10.41
N THR A 188 -3.35 -14.29 10.18
CA THR A 188 -4.78 -14.08 9.97
C THR A 188 -5.14 -13.52 8.60
N THR A 189 -4.19 -12.85 7.95
CA THR A 189 -4.41 -12.27 6.62
C THR A 189 -4.51 -13.36 5.57
N THR A 190 -5.55 -13.29 4.73
CA THR A 190 -5.79 -14.26 3.66
C THR A 190 -4.58 -14.43 2.73
N SER A 191 -4.33 -15.66 2.29
CA SER A 191 -3.23 -16.03 1.41
C SER A 191 -3.23 -15.32 0.04
N ILE A 192 -4.29 -14.64 -0.33
CA ILE A 192 -4.34 -13.77 -1.53
C ILE A 192 -3.20 -12.74 -1.48
N TYR A 193 -2.85 -12.23 -0.30
CA TYR A 193 -1.73 -11.28 -0.14
C TYR A 193 -0.35 -11.91 -0.43
N GLY A 194 -0.27 -13.23 -0.60
CA GLY A 194 0.91 -13.88 -1.17
C GLY A 194 1.24 -13.43 -2.60
N LEU A 195 0.28 -12.79 -3.31
CA LEU A 195 0.54 -12.16 -4.60
C LEU A 195 1.70 -11.15 -4.56
N ILE A 196 1.93 -10.51 -3.40
CA ILE A 196 2.98 -9.49 -3.24
C ILE A 196 4.37 -10.12 -3.47
N LEU A 197 4.60 -11.35 -3.02
CA LEU A 197 5.85 -12.07 -3.26
C LEU A 197 6.17 -12.16 -4.76
N TYR A 198 5.17 -12.50 -5.57
CA TYR A 198 5.39 -12.57 -7.02
C TYR A 198 5.44 -11.19 -7.68
N LEU A 199 4.68 -10.23 -7.17
CA LEU A 199 4.68 -8.84 -7.63
C LEU A 199 6.08 -8.24 -7.51
N GLU A 200 6.74 -8.44 -6.36
CA GLU A 200 8.12 -8.02 -6.11
C GLU A 200 9.10 -8.74 -7.06
N LYS A 201 8.95 -10.06 -7.23
CA LYS A 201 9.78 -10.82 -8.18
C LYS A 201 9.63 -10.31 -9.61
N LYS A 202 8.44 -9.88 -10.01
CA LYS A 202 8.14 -9.42 -11.37
C LYS A 202 8.72 -8.05 -11.70
N TRP A 203 8.61 -7.11 -10.78
CA TRP A 203 8.98 -5.71 -11.02
C TRP A 203 10.13 -5.21 -10.16
N GLY A 204 10.55 -5.98 -9.18
CA GLY A 204 11.57 -5.56 -8.21
C GLY A 204 11.05 -4.57 -7.18
N ILE A 205 11.91 -4.20 -6.27
CA ILE A 205 11.70 -3.15 -5.29
C ILE A 205 12.57 -1.95 -5.64
N HIS A 206 11.95 -0.78 -5.54
CA HIS A 206 12.58 0.50 -5.89
C HIS A 206 12.45 1.47 -4.73
N TYR A 207 13.29 2.48 -4.76
CA TYR A 207 13.28 3.60 -3.84
C TYR A 207 13.31 4.93 -4.61
N SER A 208 12.55 5.91 -4.14
CA SER A 208 12.61 7.27 -4.67
C SER A 208 13.74 8.03 -4.00
N MET A 209 14.74 8.45 -4.77
CA MET A 209 15.84 9.25 -4.27
C MET A 209 15.31 10.55 -3.66
N GLY A 210 15.75 10.84 -2.43
CA GLY A 210 15.22 11.95 -1.63
C GLY A 210 13.89 11.68 -0.94
N GLY A 211 13.45 10.41 -0.90
CA GLY A 211 12.28 9.93 -0.18
C GLY A 211 10.99 9.94 -0.99
N THR A 212 9.97 9.34 -0.41
CA THR A 212 8.61 9.22 -1.02
C THR A 212 7.95 10.57 -1.26
N GLY A 213 8.31 11.58 -0.46
CA GLY A 213 7.85 12.94 -0.65
C GLY A 213 8.17 13.53 -2.02
N ASN A 214 9.25 13.08 -2.66
CA ASN A 214 9.59 13.54 -4.02
C ASN A 214 8.61 13.02 -5.07
N ILE A 215 8.04 11.82 -4.87
CA ILE A 215 6.97 11.32 -5.74
C ILE A 215 5.74 12.23 -5.63
N VAL A 216 5.36 12.60 -4.40
CA VAL A 216 4.24 13.52 -4.17
C VAL A 216 4.47 14.86 -4.86
N LYS A 217 5.68 15.42 -4.74
CA LYS A 217 6.06 16.68 -5.40
C LYS A 217 6.02 16.58 -6.92
N GLY A 218 6.55 15.50 -7.49
CA GLY A 218 6.51 15.26 -8.93
C GLY A 218 5.07 15.18 -9.47
N LEU A 219 4.18 14.48 -8.75
CA LEU A 219 2.76 14.42 -9.11
C LEU A 219 2.06 15.78 -8.92
N GLU A 220 2.41 16.54 -7.90
CA GLU A 220 1.89 17.90 -7.69
C GLU A 220 2.32 18.82 -8.83
N THR A 221 3.60 18.78 -9.24
CA THR A 221 4.10 19.54 -10.39
C THR A 221 3.32 19.19 -11.66
N LEU A 222 3.14 17.89 -11.93
CA LEU A 222 2.34 17.43 -13.06
C LEU A 222 0.91 17.98 -13.02
N MET A 223 0.25 17.96 -11.86
CA MET A 223 -1.11 18.47 -11.71
C MET A 223 -1.19 19.98 -12.01
N ILE A 224 -0.21 20.76 -11.55
CA ILE A 224 -0.14 22.20 -11.81
C ILE A 224 0.03 22.47 -13.31
N GLU A 225 0.95 21.75 -13.96
CA GLU A 225 1.20 21.87 -15.41
C GLU A 225 -0.03 21.51 -16.25
N GLU A 226 -0.84 20.57 -15.75
CA GLU A 226 -2.09 20.15 -16.41
C GLU A 226 -3.32 20.96 -15.97
N ASN A 227 -3.12 22.09 -15.29
CA ASN A 227 -4.20 22.98 -14.85
C ASN A 227 -5.26 22.26 -13.97
N ILE A 228 -4.81 21.44 -13.04
CA ILE A 228 -5.66 20.93 -11.95
C ILE A 228 -5.59 21.95 -10.81
N GLU A 229 -6.73 22.44 -10.38
CA GLU A 229 -6.81 23.33 -9.23
C GLU A 229 -6.50 22.56 -7.95
N VAL A 230 -5.55 23.05 -7.15
CA VAL A 230 -5.13 22.42 -5.89
C VAL A 230 -5.32 23.36 -4.71
N ILE A 231 -6.31 23.11 -3.88
CA ILE A 231 -6.63 23.89 -2.67
C ILE A 231 -6.05 23.15 -1.46
N LYS A 232 -5.06 23.78 -0.79
CA LYS A 232 -4.37 23.23 0.38
C LYS A 232 -4.69 24.00 1.65
N GLY A 233 -4.59 23.32 2.81
CA GLY A 233 -4.80 23.94 4.12
C GLY A 233 -6.28 24.16 4.47
N VAL A 234 -7.21 23.57 3.71
CA VAL A 234 -8.66 23.73 3.93
C VAL A 234 -9.32 22.37 4.03
N GLU A 235 -10.05 22.15 5.11
CA GLU A 235 -10.75 20.88 5.37
C GLU A 235 -12.18 20.93 4.82
N VAL A 236 -12.56 19.83 4.13
CA VAL A 236 -13.95 19.61 3.74
C VAL A 236 -14.77 19.26 4.98
N LYS A 237 -15.75 20.09 5.31
CA LYS A 237 -16.66 19.91 6.43
C LYS A 237 -17.72 18.85 6.14
N ARG A 238 -18.31 18.90 4.93
CA ARG A 238 -19.31 17.93 4.49
C ARG A 238 -19.43 17.88 2.96
N ILE A 239 -19.98 16.77 2.46
CA ILE A 239 -20.44 16.63 1.09
C ILE A 239 -21.89 17.15 1.03
N ILE A 240 -22.19 18.01 0.06
CA ILE A 240 -23.51 18.57 -0.15
C ILE A 240 -24.33 17.58 -0.96
N GLU A 241 -25.43 17.10 -0.36
CA GLU A 241 -26.38 16.18 -1.00
C GLU A 241 -27.77 16.83 -1.01
N GLU A 242 -28.38 16.94 -2.19
CA GLU A 242 -29.72 17.45 -2.39
C GLU A 242 -30.50 16.43 -3.23
N ASN A 243 -31.67 16.01 -2.76
CA ASN A 243 -32.52 15.01 -3.45
C ASN A 243 -31.75 13.75 -3.87
N LYS A 244 -30.86 13.23 -3.01
CA LYS A 244 -29.98 12.07 -3.25
C LYS A 244 -28.92 12.29 -4.35
N ASN A 245 -28.75 13.50 -4.83
CA ASN A 245 -27.69 13.88 -5.78
C ASN A 245 -26.61 14.68 -5.07
N ILE A 246 -25.37 14.41 -5.39
CA ILE A 246 -24.23 15.20 -4.92
C ILE A 246 -24.21 16.52 -5.69
N LYS A 247 -23.96 17.62 -4.96
CA LYS A 247 -23.89 19.00 -5.50
C LYS A 247 -22.55 19.65 -5.26
N GLY A 248 -21.65 19.00 -4.57
CA GLY A 248 -20.32 19.55 -4.24
C GLY A 248 -19.94 19.33 -2.78
N VAL A 249 -19.13 20.21 -2.25
CA VAL A 249 -18.62 20.15 -0.88
C VAL A 249 -18.74 21.51 -0.19
N GLU A 250 -18.90 21.50 1.14
CA GLU A 250 -18.79 22.68 2.02
C GLU A 250 -17.48 22.59 2.79
N LEU A 251 -16.71 23.65 2.79
CA LEU A 251 -15.44 23.77 3.49
C LEU A 251 -15.65 24.27 4.93
N ASN A 252 -14.67 24.09 5.80
CA ASN A 252 -14.75 24.55 7.20
C ASN A 252 -14.84 26.07 7.34
N ASN A 253 -14.37 26.84 6.35
CA ASN A 253 -14.51 28.29 6.28
C ASN A 253 -15.91 28.75 5.82
N GLY A 254 -16.82 27.81 5.52
CA GLY A 254 -18.18 28.10 5.05
C GLY A 254 -18.32 28.23 3.52
N GLU A 255 -17.24 28.23 2.79
CA GLU A 255 -17.24 28.25 1.32
C GLU A 255 -17.84 26.97 0.75
N LYS A 256 -18.55 27.08 -0.37
CA LYS A 256 -19.13 25.95 -1.08
C LYS A 256 -18.49 25.84 -2.47
N ILE A 257 -17.96 24.67 -2.76
CA ILE A 257 -17.44 24.33 -4.09
C ILE A 257 -18.45 23.36 -4.73
N LEU A 258 -19.10 23.84 -5.79
CA LEU A 258 -20.06 23.04 -6.53
C LEU A 258 -19.36 22.09 -7.47
N ALA A 259 -19.87 20.88 -7.59
CA ALA A 259 -19.36 19.85 -8.48
C ALA A 259 -20.44 18.81 -8.80
N ASP A 260 -20.41 18.28 -10.01
CA ASP A 260 -21.31 17.20 -10.43
C ASP A 260 -20.98 15.86 -9.75
N ASN A 261 -19.69 15.67 -9.45
CA ASN A 261 -19.19 14.44 -8.82
C ASN A 261 -18.15 14.77 -7.74
N VAL A 262 -18.15 13.98 -6.67
CA VAL A 262 -17.14 14.06 -5.60
C VAL A 262 -16.48 12.71 -5.46
N VAL A 263 -15.17 12.64 -5.72
CA VAL A 263 -14.33 11.47 -5.46
C VAL A 263 -13.67 11.63 -4.09
N CYS A 264 -13.98 10.73 -3.17
CA CYS A 264 -13.44 10.77 -1.81
C CYS A 264 -12.50 9.59 -1.58
N ASN A 265 -11.21 9.87 -1.35
CA ASN A 265 -10.18 8.87 -1.05
C ASN A 265 -9.86 8.80 0.47
N ALA A 266 -10.78 9.23 1.32
CA ALA A 266 -10.70 9.05 2.77
C ALA A 266 -11.26 7.68 3.20
N ASP A 267 -10.95 7.26 4.42
CA ASP A 267 -11.46 5.99 4.94
C ASP A 267 -13.00 5.96 4.96
N PRO A 268 -13.63 4.95 4.35
CA PRO A 268 -15.08 4.90 4.18
C PRO A 268 -15.90 5.13 5.44
N PRO A 269 -15.56 4.54 6.62
CA PRO A 269 -16.29 4.81 7.86
C PRO A 269 -16.36 6.30 8.19
N GLY A 270 -15.24 7.01 8.07
CA GLY A 270 -15.16 8.45 8.31
C GLY A 270 -15.96 9.28 7.30
N VAL A 271 -15.98 8.86 6.03
CA VAL A 271 -16.75 9.53 4.97
C VAL A 271 -18.24 9.47 5.28
N TYR A 272 -18.76 8.29 5.55
CA TYR A 272 -20.19 8.11 5.85
C TYR A 272 -20.61 8.78 7.16
N GLU A 273 -19.77 8.75 8.15
CA GLU A 273 -20.07 9.27 9.47
C GLU A 273 -19.92 10.80 9.56
N LYS A 274 -18.83 11.34 9.01
CA LYS A 274 -18.47 12.75 9.18
C LYS A 274 -18.91 13.60 7.99
N LEU A 275 -18.68 13.13 6.75
CA LEU A 275 -18.90 13.95 5.56
C LEU A 275 -20.30 13.81 4.98
N LEU A 276 -20.93 12.64 5.07
CA LEU A 276 -22.28 12.41 4.57
C LEU A 276 -23.36 12.42 5.67
N ASN A 277 -22.96 12.52 6.95
CA ASN A 277 -23.84 12.52 8.12
C ASN A 277 -24.91 11.39 8.13
N LYS A 278 -24.57 10.23 7.58
CA LYS A 278 -25.47 9.08 7.45
C LYS A 278 -25.53 8.21 8.72
N LYS A 279 -25.34 8.81 9.92
CA LYS A 279 -25.41 8.09 11.20
C LYS A 279 -26.75 7.40 11.48
N LYS A 280 -27.84 7.85 10.87
CA LYS A 280 -29.19 7.48 11.29
C LYS A 280 -29.93 6.51 10.34
N GLY A 281 -29.35 6.00 9.26
CA GLY A 281 -30.20 5.44 8.22
C GLY A 281 -30.04 3.95 7.89
N ASN A 282 -28.95 3.31 8.20
CA ASN A 282 -28.74 1.93 7.75
C ASN A 282 -28.22 1.03 8.87
N LEU A 283 -29.15 0.27 9.48
CA LEU A 283 -28.86 -0.70 10.54
C LEU A 283 -27.79 -1.73 10.10
N PHE A 284 -27.86 -2.16 8.85
CA PHE A 284 -26.87 -3.10 8.27
C PHE A 284 -25.48 -2.48 8.17
N PHE A 285 -25.37 -1.22 7.73
CA PHE A 285 -24.09 -0.51 7.67
C PHE A 285 -23.49 -0.32 9.06
N ASN A 286 -24.31 0.10 10.03
CA ASN A 286 -23.88 0.27 11.42
C ASN A 286 -23.43 -1.07 12.04
N TRP A 287 -24.18 -2.15 11.78
CA TRP A 287 -23.82 -3.49 12.22
C TRP A 287 -22.50 -3.97 11.62
N LYS A 288 -22.31 -3.77 10.29
CA LYS A 288 -21.05 -4.09 9.61
C LYS A 288 -19.88 -3.29 10.16
N ARG A 289 -20.05 -1.98 10.32
CA ARG A 289 -19.02 -1.09 10.86
C ARG A 289 -18.58 -1.48 12.28
N ASN A 290 -19.52 -1.80 13.15
CA ASN A 290 -19.22 -2.19 14.54
C ASN A 290 -18.50 -3.54 14.66
N ARG A 291 -18.43 -4.31 13.56
CA ARG A 291 -17.72 -5.59 13.47
C ARG A 291 -16.49 -5.55 12.56
N MET A 292 -16.11 -4.35 12.10
CA MET A 292 -14.88 -4.20 11.31
C MET A 292 -13.67 -4.24 12.23
N ASP A 293 -12.73 -5.11 11.87
CA ASP A 293 -11.41 -5.09 12.46
C ASP A 293 -10.55 -4.06 11.72
N TYR A 294 -9.87 -3.22 12.45
CA TYR A 294 -8.91 -2.26 11.91
C TYR A 294 -7.53 -2.89 11.84
N SER A 295 -6.71 -2.42 10.90
CA SER A 295 -5.30 -2.82 10.83
C SER A 295 -4.57 -2.40 12.10
N MET A 296 -3.51 -3.15 12.45
CA MET A 296 -2.62 -2.77 13.54
C MET A 296 -1.98 -1.40 13.25
N GLY A 297 -1.70 -0.64 14.31
CA GLY A 297 -0.89 0.58 14.24
C GLY A 297 0.60 0.24 14.22
N LEU A 298 1.41 1.14 13.67
CA LEU A 298 2.86 1.10 13.74
C LEU A 298 3.35 2.21 14.65
N PHE A 299 4.30 1.89 15.53
CA PHE A 299 5.10 2.89 16.20
C PHE A 299 6.31 3.20 15.31
N VAL A 300 6.43 4.44 14.85
CA VAL A 300 7.54 4.87 14.02
C VAL A 300 8.41 5.83 14.81
N TYR A 301 9.68 5.49 14.94
CA TYR A 301 10.69 6.32 15.59
C TYR A 301 11.65 6.89 14.55
N TYR A 302 11.72 8.21 14.48
CA TYR A 302 12.59 8.93 13.55
C TYR A 302 13.80 9.44 14.31
N PHE A 303 15.00 9.15 13.80
CA PHE A 303 16.24 9.62 14.41
C PHE A 303 17.31 9.85 13.34
N GLY A 304 18.25 10.73 13.65
CA GLY A 304 19.45 10.94 12.87
C GLY A 304 20.68 10.47 13.63
N THR A 305 21.70 10.02 12.92
CA THR A 305 22.99 9.63 13.50
C THR A 305 24.13 10.43 12.87
N LYS A 306 25.19 10.66 13.65
CA LYS A 306 26.43 11.25 13.12
C LYS A 306 27.27 10.22 12.36
N LYS A 307 27.06 8.93 12.64
CA LYS A 307 27.75 7.81 12.01
C LYS A 307 26.96 7.32 10.82
N VAL A 308 27.64 6.99 9.73
CA VAL A 308 27.09 6.24 8.59
C VAL A 308 27.28 4.76 8.87
N TYR A 309 26.23 3.97 8.69
CA TYR A 309 26.24 2.52 8.86
C TYR A 309 26.23 1.87 7.48
N ASN A 310 27.37 1.30 7.08
CA ASN A 310 27.53 0.65 5.78
C ASN A 310 27.13 -0.84 5.79
N ASP A 311 26.84 -1.37 6.96
CA ASP A 311 26.47 -2.77 7.23
C ASP A 311 24.95 -2.99 7.38
N VAL A 312 24.18 -1.94 7.11
CA VAL A 312 22.71 -1.94 7.18
C VAL A 312 22.14 -1.65 5.79
N GLU A 313 21.30 -2.54 5.32
CA GLU A 313 20.60 -2.37 4.05
C GLU A 313 19.45 -1.38 4.17
N HIS A 314 19.00 -0.86 3.03
CA HIS A 314 17.95 0.17 2.95
C HIS A 314 16.67 -0.24 3.72
N HIS A 315 16.27 -1.51 3.63
CA HIS A 315 15.20 -2.09 4.42
C HIS A 315 15.75 -3.27 5.23
N THR A 316 16.06 -3.05 6.49
CA THR A 316 16.52 -4.09 7.41
C THR A 316 15.37 -4.46 8.37
N ILE A 317 15.07 -5.74 8.46
CA ILE A 317 14.00 -6.31 9.30
C ILE A 317 14.65 -7.19 10.35
N THR A 318 14.58 -6.77 11.61
CA THR A 318 15.01 -7.61 12.73
C THR A 318 13.88 -8.57 13.10
N VAL A 319 14.16 -9.87 13.05
CA VAL A 319 13.20 -10.93 13.34
C VAL A 319 13.50 -11.52 14.69
N SER A 320 12.62 -11.27 15.66
CA SER A 320 12.69 -11.87 17.01
C SER A 320 11.46 -12.73 17.28
N TYR A 321 11.54 -13.60 18.30
CA TYR A 321 10.39 -14.39 18.77
C TYR A 321 9.23 -13.53 19.24
N THR A 322 9.51 -12.36 19.80
CA THR A 322 8.51 -11.42 20.29
C THR A 322 7.65 -10.82 19.20
N HIS A 323 8.14 -10.68 17.97
CA HIS A 323 7.35 -10.17 16.84
C HIS A 323 6.26 -11.14 16.38
N LEU A 324 6.40 -12.43 16.64
CA LEU A 324 5.41 -13.44 16.29
C LEU A 324 4.39 -13.71 17.41
N THR A 325 4.70 -13.27 18.62
CA THR A 325 3.89 -13.51 19.80
C THR A 325 3.28 -12.25 20.40
N LEU A 326 3.22 -11.15 19.64
CA LEU A 326 2.47 -9.99 20.10
C LEU A 326 1.05 -10.45 20.41
N PRO A 327 0.62 -10.45 21.68
CA PRO A 327 -0.73 -10.81 22.01
C PRO A 327 -1.65 -9.85 21.27
N THR A 328 -2.68 -10.39 20.66
CA THR A 328 -3.84 -9.63 20.20
C THR A 328 -4.56 -9.10 21.44
N ASN A 329 -3.93 -8.19 22.19
CA ASN A 329 -4.62 -7.45 23.21
C ASN A 329 -5.60 -6.55 22.46
N LYS A 330 -6.86 -6.91 22.52
CA LYS A 330 -7.94 -5.97 22.25
C LYS A 330 -7.65 -4.75 23.11
N ALA A 331 -7.23 -3.67 22.46
CA ALA A 331 -7.18 -2.39 23.14
C ALA A 331 -8.60 -2.09 23.59
N VAL A 332 -8.76 -1.91 24.87
CA VAL A 332 -9.98 -1.45 25.55
C VAL A 332 -10.31 -0.03 25.08
#